data_cc19f5c94bbbdfd813d27401c9c3ef10
#
_entry.id   cc19f5c94bbbdfd813d27401c9c3ef10
#
_cell.length_a   1.000
_cell.length_b   1.000
_cell.length_c   1.000
_cell.angle_alpha   90.00
_cell.angle_beta   90.00
_cell.angle_gamma   90.00
#
_symmetry.space_group_name_H-M   'P 1'
#
loop_
_entity.id
_entity.type
_entity.pdbx_description
1 polymer ?
#
loop_
_entity_poly.entity_id
_entity_poly.type
_entity_poly.pdbx_seq_one_letter_code
_entity_poly.pdbx_strand_id
1 'polypeptide(L)'
;YWKFRTGESIHDATETAIFNEKNMIISIGEKNPHANGHFIGLMKLQNTGSEKFQEIYFKTQENCINDKNGLNKNLPFEKLRIVDLLQGLIKMNCPVHSILIDNGWLEFDTINDYELYSDMYNKNILPKLIKLNS
;
A
#
# COMPACT_ATOMS: atom_id res chain seq x y z
N TYR A 1 5.33 -12.35 2.48
CA TYR A 1 5.06 -11.85 3.82
C TYR A 1 3.61 -12.13 4.24
N TRP A 2 2.59 -11.53 3.61
CA TRP A 2 1.17 -11.69 3.98
C TRP A 2 0.70 -13.13 4.02
N LYS A 3 1.02 -13.93 3.02
CA LYS A 3 0.69 -15.36 3.00
C LYS A 3 1.28 -16.11 4.20
N PHE A 4 2.44 -15.65 4.68
CA PHE A 4 3.12 -16.29 5.80
C PHE A 4 2.58 -15.81 7.14
N ARG A 5 2.18 -14.52 7.22
CA ARG A 5 1.63 -13.92 8.43
C ARG A 5 0.23 -14.41 8.76
N THR A 6 -0.67 -14.38 7.79
CA THR A 6 -2.11 -14.57 8.04
C THR A 6 -2.66 -15.86 7.45
N GLY A 7 -1.91 -16.54 6.59
CA GLY A 7 -2.43 -17.65 5.81
C GLY A 7 -3.46 -17.23 4.75
N GLU A 8 -3.76 -15.93 4.67
CA GLU A 8 -4.72 -15.37 3.74
C GLU A 8 -4.11 -15.12 2.36
N SER A 9 -4.99 -15.05 1.37
CA SER A 9 -4.61 -14.61 0.04
C SER A 9 -4.29 -13.13 0.06
N ILE A 10 -3.25 -12.70 -0.67
CA ILE A 10 -2.96 -11.29 -0.93
C ILE A 10 -4.18 -10.54 -1.49
N HIS A 11 -5.10 -11.25 -2.14
CA HIS A 11 -6.29 -10.69 -2.77
C HIS A 11 -7.31 -10.13 -1.78
N ASP A 12 -7.25 -10.54 -0.52
CA ASP A 12 -8.16 -10.05 0.53
C ASP A 12 -7.65 -8.78 1.21
N ALA A 13 -6.40 -8.41 0.98
CA ALA A 13 -5.82 -7.19 1.51
C ALA A 13 -6.41 -5.95 0.84
N THR A 14 -6.58 -4.87 1.60
CA THR A 14 -7.16 -3.61 1.13
C THR A 14 -6.17 -2.70 0.40
N GLU A 15 -4.88 -3.00 0.44
CA GLU A 15 -3.79 -2.21 -0.13
C GLU A 15 -3.05 -2.98 -1.23
N THR A 16 -3.82 -3.73 -2.01
CA THR A 16 -3.28 -4.49 -3.13
C THR A 16 -2.89 -3.60 -4.30
N ALA A 17 -1.90 -4.03 -5.06
CA ALA A 17 -1.42 -3.35 -6.25
C ALA A 17 -1.30 -4.32 -7.44
N ILE A 18 -1.53 -3.77 -8.63
CA ILE A 18 -1.20 -4.40 -9.90
C ILE A 18 -0.09 -3.58 -10.55
N PHE A 19 0.98 -4.23 -10.93
CA PHE A 19 2.07 -3.62 -11.70
C PHE A 19 2.47 -4.50 -12.87
N ASN A 20 3.02 -3.87 -13.92
CA ASN A 20 3.46 -4.54 -15.13
C ASN A 20 4.92 -5.04 -15.03
N GLU A 21 5.43 -5.65 -16.07
CA GLU A 21 6.80 -6.18 -16.17
C GLU A 21 7.89 -5.11 -16.00
N LYS A 22 7.56 -3.84 -16.19
CA LYS A 22 8.46 -2.68 -15.96
C LYS A 22 8.32 -2.10 -14.56
N ASN A 23 7.65 -2.81 -13.64
CA ASN A 23 7.35 -2.36 -12.28
C ASN A 23 6.55 -1.05 -12.21
N MET A 24 5.82 -0.70 -13.27
CA MET A 24 4.92 0.42 -13.26
C MET A 24 3.58 0.00 -12.66
N ILE A 25 3.11 0.70 -11.64
CA ILE A 25 1.83 0.43 -10.99
C ILE A 25 0.69 0.87 -11.92
N ILE A 26 -0.21 -0.04 -12.20
CA ILE A 26 -1.39 0.17 -13.04
C ILE A 26 -2.62 0.49 -12.17
N SER A 27 -2.73 -0.15 -11.01
CA SER A 27 -3.81 0.03 -10.05
C SER A 27 -3.33 -0.26 -8.64
N ILE A 28 -3.88 0.47 -7.66
CA ILE A 28 -3.55 0.32 -6.24
C ILE A 28 -4.75 0.69 -5.37
N GLY A 29 -4.89 0.03 -4.22
CA GLY A 29 -5.80 0.45 -3.16
C GLY A 29 -7.16 -0.23 -3.16
N GLU A 30 -7.44 -1.15 -4.08
CA GLU A 30 -8.68 -1.91 -4.13
C GLU A 30 -8.40 -3.42 -4.02
N LYS A 31 -9.32 -4.15 -3.41
CA LYS A 31 -9.27 -5.62 -3.44
C LYS A 31 -9.32 -6.09 -4.89
N ASN A 32 -8.31 -6.84 -5.31
CA ASN A 32 -8.23 -7.30 -6.68
C ASN A 32 -7.71 -8.74 -6.76
N PRO A 33 -8.45 -9.67 -7.36
CA PRO A 33 -8.02 -11.06 -7.49
C PRO A 33 -6.78 -11.23 -8.39
N HIS A 34 -6.45 -10.22 -9.18
CA HIS A 34 -5.27 -10.20 -10.05
C HIS A 34 -4.09 -9.40 -9.45
N ALA A 35 -4.20 -8.99 -8.17
CA ALA A 35 -3.12 -8.28 -7.51
C ALA A 35 -1.85 -9.13 -7.46
N ASN A 36 -0.73 -8.51 -7.83
CA ASN A 36 0.60 -9.13 -7.82
C ASN A 36 1.57 -8.45 -6.85
N GLY A 37 1.07 -7.49 -6.06
CA GLY A 37 1.79 -6.85 -4.98
C GLY A 37 0.89 -6.28 -3.90
N HIS A 38 1.52 -5.84 -2.82
CA HIS A 38 0.90 -5.19 -1.68
C HIS A 38 1.73 -3.98 -1.25
N PHE A 39 1.07 -2.85 -1.01
CA PHE A 39 1.73 -1.64 -0.54
C PHE A 39 2.02 -1.74 0.96
N ILE A 40 3.22 -1.42 1.34
CA ILE A 40 3.71 -1.55 2.72
C ILE A 40 3.88 -0.20 3.44
N GLY A 41 3.24 0.86 2.92
CA GLY A 41 3.32 2.19 3.53
C GLY A 41 4.57 3.01 3.17
N LEU A 42 5.55 2.46 2.48
CA LEU A 42 6.77 3.18 2.10
C LEU A 42 6.68 3.74 0.69
N MET A 43 6.92 5.04 0.54
CA MET A 43 6.98 5.70 -0.75
C MET A 43 8.08 6.76 -0.80
N LYS A 44 8.55 7.06 -2.00
CA LYS A 44 9.49 8.15 -2.26
C LYS A 44 8.95 9.00 -3.40
N LEU A 45 8.82 10.29 -3.15
CA LEU A 45 8.48 11.28 -4.17
C LEU A 45 9.78 11.94 -4.67
N GLN A 46 9.92 12.04 -5.98
CA GLN A 46 11.12 12.62 -6.61
C GLN A 46 10.74 13.65 -7.66
N ASN A 47 11.58 14.67 -7.83
CA ASN A 47 11.42 15.71 -8.83
C ASN A 47 10.01 16.33 -8.78
N THR A 48 9.34 16.38 -9.92
CA THR A 48 7.96 16.86 -10.03
C THR A 48 6.92 15.95 -9.36
N GLY A 49 7.31 14.77 -8.88
CA GLY A 49 6.39 13.84 -8.21
C GLY A 49 5.76 14.40 -6.94
N SER A 50 6.53 15.18 -6.16
CA SER A 50 6.00 15.87 -4.97
C SER A 50 4.98 16.95 -5.33
N GLU A 51 5.25 17.71 -6.39
CA GLU A 51 4.33 18.75 -6.90
C GLU A 51 3.02 18.11 -7.38
N LYS A 52 3.11 17.01 -8.13
CA LYS A 52 1.95 16.26 -8.61
C LYS A 52 1.16 15.62 -7.48
N PHE A 53 1.84 15.16 -6.44
CA PHE A 53 1.19 14.62 -5.26
C PHE A 53 0.44 15.71 -4.47
N GLN A 54 1.01 16.90 -4.33
CA GLN A 54 0.34 18.06 -3.76
C GLN A 54 -0.86 18.51 -4.61
N GLU A 55 -0.68 18.57 -5.94
CA GLU A 55 -1.75 18.91 -6.87
C GLU A 55 -2.97 18.00 -6.69
N ILE A 56 -2.77 16.67 -6.69
CA ILE A 56 -3.87 15.72 -6.52
C ILE A 56 -4.50 15.81 -5.11
N TYR A 57 -3.72 16.06 -4.08
CA TYR A 57 -4.21 16.23 -2.73
C TYR A 57 -5.18 17.42 -2.63
N PHE A 58 -4.74 18.61 -3.03
CA PHE A 58 -5.56 19.83 -2.94
C PHE A 58 -6.77 19.78 -3.87
N LYS A 59 -6.61 19.27 -5.08
CA LYS A 59 -7.71 19.08 -6.02
C LYS A 59 -8.77 18.11 -5.47
N THR A 60 -8.34 17.07 -4.80
CA THR A 60 -9.26 16.10 -4.17
C THR A 60 -9.98 16.73 -3.00
N GLN A 61 -9.29 17.51 -2.16
CA GLN A 61 -9.90 18.25 -1.06
C GLN A 61 -10.97 19.21 -1.57
N GLU A 62 -10.67 20.01 -2.57
CA GLU A 62 -11.62 20.95 -3.18
C GLU A 62 -12.84 20.23 -3.78
N ASN A 63 -12.61 19.11 -4.47
CA ASN A 63 -13.69 18.33 -5.06
C ASN A 63 -14.61 17.72 -3.99
N CYS A 64 -14.07 17.26 -2.88
CA CYS A 64 -14.87 16.72 -1.79
C CYS A 64 -15.72 17.81 -1.11
N ILE A 65 -15.16 19.02 -0.90
CA ILE A 65 -15.90 20.16 -0.33
C ILE A 65 -17.08 20.57 -1.22
N ASN A 66 -16.92 20.48 -2.54
CA ASN A 66 -17.93 20.89 -3.52
C ASN A 66 -18.87 19.75 -3.96
N ASP A 67 -19.00 18.68 -3.18
CA ASP A 67 -19.79 17.49 -3.52
C ASP A 67 -19.43 16.84 -4.89
N LYS A 68 -18.28 17.18 -5.44
CA LYS A 68 -17.76 16.55 -6.63
C LYS A 68 -17.08 15.25 -6.25
N ASN A 69 -17.24 14.24 -7.08
CA ASN A 69 -16.67 12.92 -6.86
C ASN A 69 -15.17 12.97 -6.51
N GLY A 70 -14.84 12.66 -5.26
CA GLY A 70 -13.47 12.45 -4.80
C GLY A 70 -12.83 11.22 -5.46
N LEU A 71 -11.58 10.94 -5.09
CA LEU A 71 -10.84 9.77 -5.61
C LEU A 71 -11.51 8.46 -5.22
N ASN A 72 -12.07 8.40 -4.03
CA ASN A 72 -12.88 7.29 -3.53
C ASN A 72 -14.27 7.81 -3.17
N LYS A 73 -15.27 7.48 -4.00
CA LYS A 73 -16.65 7.98 -3.86
C LYS A 73 -17.35 7.60 -2.56
N ASN A 74 -16.83 6.60 -1.87
CA ASN A 74 -17.43 6.05 -0.66
C ASN A 74 -16.84 6.66 0.63
N LEU A 75 -15.83 7.51 0.51
CA LEU A 75 -15.12 8.06 1.65
C LEU A 75 -15.08 9.60 1.59
N PRO A 76 -15.33 10.29 2.71
CA PRO A 76 -15.03 11.71 2.84
C PRO A 76 -13.52 11.94 2.79
N PHE A 77 -13.10 13.16 2.48
CA PHE A 77 -11.69 13.50 2.27
C PHE A 77 -10.79 13.07 3.44
N GLU A 78 -11.26 13.31 4.68
CA GLU A 78 -10.51 13.02 5.91
C GLU A 78 -10.26 11.51 6.16
N LYS A 79 -10.99 10.66 5.44
CA LYS A 79 -10.86 9.19 5.51
C LYS A 79 -10.16 8.59 4.31
N LEU A 80 -9.72 9.42 3.36
CA LEU A 80 -8.94 8.94 2.23
C LEU A 80 -7.58 8.41 2.71
N ARG A 81 -7.19 7.29 2.13
CA ARG A 81 -5.90 6.67 2.40
C ARG A 81 -4.85 7.16 1.41
N ILE A 82 -3.60 6.98 1.74
CA ILE A 82 -2.48 7.31 0.85
C ILE A 82 -2.57 6.58 -0.50
N VAL A 83 -3.07 5.35 -0.51
CA VAL A 83 -3.29 4.56 -1.74
C VAL A 83 -4.35 5.16 -2.66
N ASP A 84 -5.34 5.87 -2.11
CA ASP A 84 -6.34 6.58 -2.91
C ASP A 84 -5.71 7.75 -3.67
N LEU A 85 -4.77 8.48 -3.04
CA LEU A 85 -3.99 9.54 -3.68
C LEU A 85 -3.01 8.99 -4.73
N LEU A 86 -2.34 7.88 -4.44
CA LEU A 86 -1.47 7.19 -5.42
C LEU A 86 -2.28 6.73 -6.63
N GLN A 87 -3.48 6.17 -6.42
CA GLN A 87 -4.39 5.83 -7.51
C GLN A 87 -4.83 7.07 -8.30
N GLY A 88 -4.98 8.22 -7.63
CA GLY A 88 -5.24 9.50 -8.27
C GLY A 88 -4.11 9.93 -9.20
N LEU A 89 -2.85 9.79 -8.80
CA LEU A 89 -1.69 10.06 -9.64
C LEU A 89 -1.70 9.17 -10.89
N ILE A 90 -1.98 7.89 -10.74
CA ILE A 90 -2.07 6.94 -11.85
C ILE A 90 -3.15 7.39 -12.85
N LYS A 91 -4.33 7.78 -12.36
CA LYS A 91 -5.42 8.31 -13.19
C LYS A 91 -5.05 9.61 -13.92
N MET A 92 -4.12 10.39 -13.39
CA MET A 92 -3.56 11.59 -14.03
C MET A 92 -2.40 11.27 -14.98
N ASN A 93 -2.16 10.00 -15.29
CA ASN A 93 -1.03 9.52 -16.10
C ASN A 93 0.35 9.92 -15.52
N CYS A 94 0.44 10.13 -14.20
CA CYS A 94 1.72 10.28 -13.53
C CYS A 94 2.30 8.90 -13.27
N PRO A 95 3.56 8.63 -13.68
CA PRO A 95 4.16 7.32 -13.48
C PRO A 95 4.41 7.07 -11.99
N VAL A 96 3.91 5.92 -11.50
CA VAL A 96 4.15 5.41 -10.16
C VAL A 96 4.82 4.05 -10.31
N HIS A 97 6.02 3.90 -9.78
CA HIS A 97 6.80 2.67 -9.89
C HIS A 97 6.82 1.91 -8.57
N SER A 98 6.73 0.59 -8.64
CA SER A 98 6.96 -0.29 -7.51
C SER A 98 8.46 -0.59 -7.35
N ILE A 99 8.91 -0.60 -6.10
CA ILE A 99 10.18 -1.20 -5.70
C ILE A 99 9.81 -2.46 -4.94
N LEU A 100 10.07 -3.60 -5.56
CA LEU A 100 9.71 -4.88 -4.98
C LEU A 100 10.71 -5.23 -3.88
N ILE A 101 10.17 -5.61 -2.73
CA ILE A 101 10.94 -6.15 -1.62
C ILE A 101 10.41 -7.53 -1.27
N ASP A 102 11.31 -8.43 -0.96
CA ASP A 102 10.99 -9.81 -0.62
C ASP A 102 11.24 -10.02 0.86
N ASN A 103 10.19 -9.84 1.68
CA ASN A 103 10.27 -9.85 3.13
C ASN A 103 11.17 -8.73 3.73
N GLY A 104 11.72 -8.94 4.90
CA GLY A 104 12.67 -8.03 5.52
C GLY A 104 12.05 -6.93 6.38
N TRP A 105 10.74 -7.00 6.66
CA TRP A 105 10.00 -6.07 7.52
C TRP A 105 8.89 -6.81 8.29
N LEU A 106 8.42 -6.20 9.36
CA LEU A 106 7.26 -6.65 10.14
C LEU A 106 6.33 -5.48 10.36
N GLU A 107 5.05 -5.76 10.45
CA GLU A 107 4.01 -4.79 10.74
C GLU A 107 3.36 -5.14 12.08
N PHE A 108 3.23 -4.14 12.94
CA PHE A 108 2.64 -4.26 14.26
C PHE A 108 1.50 -3.25 14.39
N ASP A 109 0.28 -3.68 14.09
CA ASP A 109 -0.92 -2.86 14.22
C ASP A 109 -1.68 -3.16 15.50
N THR A 110 -1.52 -4.38 16.00
CA THR A 110 -2.29 -4.90 17.13
C THR A 110 -1.43 -5.71 18.08
N ILE A 111 -1.96 -5.96 19.27
CA ILE A 111 -1.36 -6.90 20.22
C ILE A 111 -1.23 -8.32 19.64
N ASN A 112 -2.20 -8.72 18.80
CA ASN A 112 -2.15 -10.03 18.15
C ASN A 112 -0.93 -10.18 17.22
N ASP A 113 -0.49 -9.10 16.59
CA ASP A 113 0.73 -9.12 15.77
C ASP A 113 1.96 -9.38 16.62
N TYR A 114 2.04 -8.73 17.76
CA TYR A 114 3.12 -8.98 18.71
C TYR A 114 3.14 -10.43 19.21
N GLU A 115 2.00 -10.98 19.57
CA GLU A 115 1.87 -12.37 20.02
C GLU A 115 2.25 -13.35 18.90
N LEU A 116 1.79 -13.09 17.67
CA LEU A 116 2.13 -13.88 16.50
C LEU A 116 3.65 -13.92 16.25
N TYR A 117 4.30 -12.75 16.22
CA TYR A 117 5.75 -12.71 15.98
C TYR A 117 6.56 -13.25 17.16
N SER A 118 6.08 -13.11 18.38
CA SER A 118 6.69 -13.74 19.55
C SER A 118 6.63 -15.27 19.47
N ASP A 119 5.49 -15.82 19.06
CA ASP A 119 5.35 -17.27 18.81
C ASP A 119 6.25 -17.73 17.66
N MET A 120 6.29 -16.97 16.55
CA MET A 120 7.19 -17.25 15.43
C MET A 120 8.68 -17.21 15.83
N TYR A 121 9.05 -16.28 16.70
CA TYR A 121 10.41 -16.19 17.22
C TYR A 121 10.76 -17.44 18.05
N ASN A 122 9.89 -17.81 19.00
CA ASN A 122 10.06 -18.98 19.86
C ASN A 122 10.14 -20.29 19.07
N LYS A 123 9.42 -20.37 17.95
CA LYS A 123 9.43 -21.52 17.02
C LYS A 123 10.56 -21.47 15.99
N ASN A 124 11.44 -20.46 16.04
CA ASN A 124 12.51 -20.23 15.06
C ASN A 124 12.01 -20.12 13.61
N ILE A 125 10.82 -19.53 13.43
CA ILE A 125 10.20 -19.29 12.09
C ILE A 125 10.43 -17.85 11.63
N LEU A 126 10.56 -16.91 12.58
CA LEU A 126 10.70 -15.48 12.26
C LEU A 126 11.87 -15.14 11.31
N PRO A 127 13.02 -15.85 11.33
CA PRO A 127 14.09 -15.64 10.35
C PRO A 127 13.71 -15.86 8.89
N LYS A 128 12.56 -16.50 8.62
CA LYS A 128 12.02 -16.62 7.26
C LYS A 128 11.39 -15.30 6.75
N LEU A 129 10.99 -14.42 7.66
CA LEU A 129 10.40 -13.12 7.36
C LEU A 129 11.43 -11.99 7.40
N ILE A 130 12.33 -12.02 8.37
CA ILE A 130 13.36 -10.99 8.55
C ILE A 130 14.70 -11.64 8.87
N LYS A 131 15.78 -10.96 8.49
CA LYS A 131 17.12 -11.31 8.96
C LYS A 131 17.32 -10.67 10.33
N LEU A 132 17.39 -11.48 11.37
CA LEU A 132 17.81 -11.02 12.69
C LEU A 132 19.33 -10.94 12.68
N ASN A 133 19.87 -9.72 12.81
CA ASN A 133 21.31 -9.57 13.06
C ASN A 133 21.57 -10.08 14.48
N SER A 134 22.32 -11.14 14.58
CA SER A 134 22.85 -11.66 15.85
C SER A 134 24.01 -10.81 16.32
#